data_bf47e83cf323f87707ac89d8cb673373
#
_entry.id   bf47e83cf323f87707ac89d8cb673373
#
_cell.length_a   1.000
_cell.length_b   1.000
_cell.length_c   1.000
_cell.angle_alpha   90.00
_cell.angle_beta   90.00
_cell.angle_gamma   90.00
#
_symmetry.space_group_name_H-M   'P 1'
#
loop_
_entity.id
_entity.type
_entity.pdbx_description
1 polymer ?
#
loop_
_entity_poly.entity_id
_entity_poly.type
_entity_poly.pdbx_seq_one_letter_code
_entity_poly.pdbx_strand_id
1 'polypeptide(L)'
;MSSNLDQIRDQQRETWDRFSAGWKKWDAMVLGWLAPFGEAMIRHANLREDSNVLDVAAGTGEPGLTAAALVPRGRVTVTDLAERMLAVTAENAARRGLRNVETRVCDAGALPFADASVDAVLCRFGFMFFPDVAAAAREFARVAKPGATICAAVWDEPAKNPWATTIMGTIARHVAMPAPPPGSPGLFRCAPTGFMSKVFAEAGLRDIAEEEVSCDMVHDTPQRYWEFMTDVAAPVVDGLAQADEAAREQIRAEVLDLARQSLRDGAVQMRSTATVIVGTR
;
A
#
# COMPACT_ATOMS: atom_id res chain seq x y z
N MET A 1 16.17 25.75 3.65
CA MET A 1 15.63 25.13 2.40
C MET A 1 15.29 23.70 2.76
N SER A 2 14.04 23.25 2.59
CA SER A 2 13.70 21.86 2.80
C SER A 2 14.46 20.96 1.83
N SER A 3 14.85 19.76 2.29
CA SER A 3 15.53 18.79 1.41
C SER A 3 14.55 18.30 0.33
N ASN A 4 15.07 17.73 -0.76
CA ASN A 4 14.23 17.09 -1.78
C ASN A 4 13.36 15.97 -1.18
N LEU A 5 13.88 15.25 -0.18
CA LEU A 5 13.13 14.21 0.54
C LEU A 5 11.97 14.78 1.37
N ASP A 6 12.15 15.95 1.99
CA ASP A 6 11.06 16.65 2.72
C ASP A 6 9.94 17.07 1.78
N GLN A 7 10.28 17.56 0.60
CA GLN A 7 9.30 17.95 -0.43
C GLN A 7 8.49 16.73 -0.91
N ILE A 8 9.18 15.61 -1.18
CA ILE A 8 8.52 14.36 -1.56
C ILE A 8 7.59 13.88 -0.45
N ARG A 9 8.04 13.89 0.80
CA ARG A 9 7.24 13.49 1.95
C ARG A 9 5.97 14.33 2.06
N ASP A 10 6.11 15.65 2.00
CA ASP A 10 4.98 16.57 2.12
C ASP A 10 3.98 16.38 0.97
N GLN A 11 4.45 16.18 -0.27
CA GLN A 11 3.61 15.84 -1.41
C GLN A 11 2.87 14.50 -1.22
N GLN A 12 3.54 13.47 -0.70
CA GLN A 12 2.88 12.19 -0.39
C GLN A 12 1.79 12.38 0.65
N ARG A 13 2.05 13.10 1.74
CA ARG A 13 1.04 13.40 2.77
C ARG A 13 -0.20 14.06 2.16
N GLU A 14 -0.02 15.14 1.40
CA GLU A 14 -1.12 15.86 0.74
C GLU A 14 -1.90 14.95 -0.20
N THR A 15 -1.20 14.12 -0.97
CA THR A 15 -1.82 13.17 -1.89
C THR A 15 -2.71 12.18 -1.15
N TRP A 16 -2.19 11.51 -0.12
CA TRP A 16 -2.95 10.51 0.63
C TRP A 16 -4.11 11.12 1.44
N ASP A 17 -3.92 12.33 2.00
CA ASP A 17 -5.02 13.07 2.63
C ASP A 17 -6.13 13.43 1.62
N ARG A 18 -5.77 13.86 0.41
CA ARG A 18 -6.72 14.18 -0.67
C ARG A 18 -7.57 12.96 -1.07
N PHE A 19 -6.96 11.79 -1.17
CA PHE A 19 -7.63 10.57 -1.61
C PHE A 19 -8.30 9.76 -0.48
N SER A 20 -8.15 10.15 0.77
CA SER A 20 -8.70 9.43 1.93
C SER A 20 -10.22 9.18 1.85
N ALA A 21 -10.98 10.13 1.32
CA ALA A 21 -12.43 9.98 1.12
C ALA A 21 -12.77 8.88 0.10
N GLY A 22 -12.00 8.78 -0.99
CA GLY A 22 -12.14 7.70 -1.97
C GLY A 22 -11.83 6.34 -1.35
N TRP A 23 -10.73 6.22 -0.63
CA TRP A 23 -10.37 4.99 0.09
C TRP A 23 -11.43 4.59 1.11
N LYS A 24 -12.01 5.54 1.86
CA LYS A 24 -13.13 5.29 2.77
C LYS A 24 -14.39 4.80 2.02
N LYS A 25 -14.74 5.43 0.89
CA LYS A 25 -15.88 5.03 0.07
C LYS A 25 -15.77 3.58 -0.41
N TRP A 26 -14.59 3.15 -0.77
CA TRP A 26 -14.30 1.84 -1.33
C TRP A 26 -13.74 0.83 -0.31
N ASP A 27 -13.72 1.16 0.98
CA ASP A 27 -13.07 0.39 2.04
C ASP A 27 -13.45 -1.10 2.02
N ALA A 28 -14.74 -1.42 1.94
CA ALA A 28 -15.21 -2.82 1.92
C ALA A 28 -14.67 -3.63 0.73
N MET A 29 -14.61 -3.01 -0.47
CA MET A 29 -14.07 -3.64 -1.67
C MET A 29 -12.56 -3.81 -1.56
N VAL A 30 -11.85 -2.77 -1.11
CA VAL A 30 -10.40 -2.79 -0.90
C VAL A 30 -10.00 -3.84 0.13
N LEU A 31 -10.76 -3.97 1.23
CA LEU A 31 -10.55 -5.00 2.24
C LEU A 31 -10.62 -6.40 1.63
N GLY A 32 -11.64 -6.70 0.85
CA GLY A 32 -11.79 -8.00 0.20
C GLY A 32 -10.69 -8.25 -0.84
N TRP A 33 -10.41 -7.28 -1.69
CA TRP A 33 -9.39 -7.39 -2.73
C TRP A 33 -7.98 -7.60 -2.16
N LEU A 34 -7.57 -6.79 -1.16
CA LEU A 34 -6.22 -6.82 -0.61
C LEU A 34 -6.05 -7.83 0.55
N ALA A 35 -7.11 -8.54 0.95
CA ALA A 35 -7.05 -9.53 2.02
C ALA A 35 -5.95 -10.58 1.83
N PRO A 36 -5.78 -11.24 0.66
CA PRO A 36 -4.78 -12.28 0.48
C PRO A 36 -3.34 -11.82 0.78
N PHE A 37 -3.01 -10.56 0.47
CA PHE A 37 -1.70 -9.99 0.76
C PHE A 37 -1.52 -9.77 2.28
N GLY A 38 -2.53 -9.22 2.95
CA GLY A 38 -2.52 -9.04 4.40
C GLY A 38 -2.44 -10.36 5.14
N GLU A 39 -3.18 -11.38 4.71
CA GLU A 39 -3.16 -12.74 5.27
C GLU A 39 -1.77 -13.39 5.12
N ALA A 40 -1.12 -13.25 3.96
CA ALA A 40 0.25 -13.71 3.76
C ALA A 40 1.22 -13.03 4.75
N MET A 41 1.13 -11.71 4.91
CA MET A 41 1.94 -10.98 5.87
C MET A 41 1.70 -11.45 7.32
N ILE A 42 0.45 -11.65 7.71
CA ILE A 42 0.09 -12.13 9.07
C ILE A 42 0.62 -13.54 9.31
N ARG A 43 0.57 -14.45 8.33
CA ARG A 43 1.17 -15.80 8.45
C ARG A 43 2.65 -15.75 8.78
N HIS A 44 3.38 -14.81 8.16
CA HIS A 44 4.82 -14.64 8.37
C HIS A 44 5.16 -13.85 9.63
N ALA A 45 4.25 -13.03 10.15
CA ALA A 45 4.53 -12.11 11.26
C ALA A 45 4.77 -12.81 12.61
N ASN A 46 4.48 -14.11 12.72
CA ASN A 46 4.70 -14.93 13.92
C ASN A 46 4.15 -14.30 15.22
N LEU A 47 2.92 -13.78 15.14
CA LEU A 47 2.27 -13.03 16.22
C LEU A 47 1.89 -13.95 17.38
N ARG A 48 2.13 -13.49 18.61
CA ARG A 48 1.60 -14.07 19.85
C ARG A 48 0.49 -13.16 20.39
N GLU A 49 -0.39 -13.70 21.20
CA GLU A 49 -1.53 -12.96 21.77
C GLU A 49 -1.13 -11.71 22.59
N ASP A 50 0.13 -11.61 23.02
CA ASP A 50 0.71 -10.49 23.78
C ASP A 50 1.69 -9.63 22.96
N SER A 51 1.80 -9.85 21.66
CA SER A 51 2.73 -9.11 20.79
C SER A 51 2.37 -7.62 20.70
N ASN A 52 3.40 -6.78 20.73
CA ASN A 52 3.30 -5.38 20.33
C ASN A 52 3.64 -5.26 18.84
N VAL A 53 2.68 -4.85 18.03
CA VAL A 53 2.79 -4.80 16.58
C VAL A 53 2.79 -3.34 16.11
N LEU A 54 3.64 -3.02 15.15
CA LEU A 54 3.65 -1.74 14.46
C LEU A 54 3.22 -1.97 13.01
N ASP A 55 2.15 -1.31 12.56
CA ASP A 55 1.74 -1.27 11.16
C ASP A 55 2.04 0.11 10.58
N VAL A 56 2.92 0.17 9.57
CA VAL A 56 3.46 1.42 9.02
C VAL A 56 2.87 1.70 7.64
N ALA A 57 2.43 2.93 7.43
CA ALA A 57 1.73 3.36 6.21
C ALA A 57 0.47 2.50 5.96
N ALA A 58 -0.32 2.31 7.01
CA ALA A 58 -1.44 1.38 7.02
C ALA A 58 -2.70 1.89 6.33
N GLY A 59 -2.75 3.16 5.95
CA GLY A 59 -3.91 3.75 5.26
C GLY A 59 -5.19 3.63 6.09
N THR A 60 -6.14 2.80 5.62
CA THR A 60 -7.42 2.54 6.31
C THR A 60 -7.35 1.44 7.38
N GLY A 61 -6.14 0.93 7.70
CA GLY A 61 -5.85 0.15 8.90
C GLY A 61 -5.48 -1.31 8.71
N GLU A 62 -5.37 -1.84 7.48
CA GLU A 62 -4.98 -3.24 7.27
C GLU A 62 -3.53 -3.38 6.79
N PRO A 63 -2.81 -4.40 7.28
CA PRO A 63 -3.22 -5.56 8.09
C PRO A 63 -3.22 -5.34 9.61
N GLY A 64 -2.94 -4.14 10.11
CA GLY A 64 -2.86 -3.84 11.55
C GLY A 64 -4.12 -4.18 12.33
N LEU A 65 -5.32 -3.90 11.78
CA LEU A 65 -6.59 -4.22 12.45
C LEU A 65 -6.83 -5.74 12.51
N THR A 66 -6.41 -6.49 11.50
CA THR A 66 -6.41 -7.96 11.55
C THR A 66 -5.42 -8.46 12.60
N ALA A 67 -4.21 -7.89 12.68
CA ALA A 67 -3.24 -8.20 13.73
C ALA A 67 -3.80 -7.92 15.14
N ALA A 68 -4.53 -6.80 15.32
CA ALA A 68 -5.11 -6.43 16.61
C ALA A 68 -6.11 -7.47 17.14
N ALA A 69 -6.87 -8.11 16.26
CA ALA A 69 -7.77 -9.20 16.65
C ALA A 69 -7.02 -10.45 17.11
N LEU A 70 -5.79 -10.65 16.62
CA LEU A 70 -4.95 -11.81 16.95
C LEU A 70 -4.08 -11.60 18.20
N VAL A 71 -3.90 -10.36 18.62
CA VAL A 71 -3.07 -10.01 19.79
C VAL A 71 -3.90 -9.34 20.90
N PRO A 72 -4.94 -10.02 21.45
CA PRO A 72 -5.90 -9.40 22.37
C PRO A 72 -5.29 -8.94 23.71
N ARG A 73 -4.12 -9.45 24.10
CA ARG A 73 -3.36 -9.03 25.27
C ARG A 73 -2.18 -8.11 24.93
N GLY A 74 -1.90 -7.93 23.62
CA GLY A 74 -0.88 -7.05 23.11
C GLY A 74 -1.45 -5.70 22.70
N ARG A 75 -0.68 -4.99 21.88
CA ARG A 75 -1.06 -3.68 21.33
C ARG A 75 -0.68 -3.60 19.85
N VAL A 76 -1.49 -2.94 19.07
CA VAL A 76 -1.17 -2.58 17.69
C VAL A 76 -1.12 -1.06 17.57
N THR A 77 0.03 -0.53 17.18
CA THR A 77 0.16 0.87 16.79
C THR A 77 0.10 0.94 15.27
N VAL A 78 -0.89 1.64 14.77
CA VAL A 78 -1.13 1.86 13.33
C VAL A 78 -0.64 3.25 12.98
N THR A 79 0.26 3.35 12.02
CA THR A 79 0.85 4.65 11.64
C THR A 79 0.64 4.95 10.16
N ASP A 80 0.50 6.21 9.87
CA ASP A 80 0.49 6.75 8.50
C ASP A 80 1.00 8.19 8.52
N LEU A 81 1.40 8.70 7.37
CA LEU A 81 1.78 10.10 7.20
C LEU A 81 0.53 11.00 7.08
N ALA A 82 -0.57 10.44 6.55
CA ALA A 82 -1.84 11.10 6.31
C ALA A 82 -2.80 10.94 7.49
N GLU A 83 -3.10 12.03 8.18
CA GLU A 83 -3.99 12.03 9.36
C GLU A 83 -5.40 11.58 9.00
N ARG A 84 -5.90 11.96 7.82
CA ARG A 84 -7.24 11.58 7.36
C ARG A 84 -7.38 10.08 7.10
N MET A 85 -6.31 9.40 6.69
CA MET A 85 -6.29 7.94 6.59
C MET A 85 -6.41 7.29 7.97
N LEU A 86 -5.68 7.78 8.96
CA LEU A 86 -5.77 7.29 10.34
C LEU A 86 -7.14 7.53 10.98
N ALA A 87 -7.83 8.60 10.60
CA ALA A 87 -9.22 8.80 11.03
C ALA A 87 -10.13 7.65 10.55
N VAL A 88 -9.95 7.18 9.30
CA VAL A 88 -10.68 6.01 8.79
C VAL A 88 -10.26 4.74 9.53
N THR A 89 -8.97 4.56 9.81
CA THR A 89 -8.48 3.45 10.64
C THR A 89 -9.16 3.41 12.00
N ALA A 90 -9.27 4.55 12.69
CA ALA A 90 -9.91 4.63 14.01
C ALA A 90 -11.41 4.27 13.94
N GLU A 91 -12.14 4.72 12.91
CA GLU A 91 -13.52 4.32 12.66
C GLU A 91 -13.64 2.81 12.40
N ASN A 92 -12.72 2.23 11.62
CA ASN A 92 -12.69 0.80 11.32
C ASN A 92 -12.40 -0.03 12.58
N ALA A 93 -11.45 0.39 13.40
CA ALA A 93 -11.14 -0.24 14.68
C ALA A 93 -12.36 -0.23 15.62
N ALA A 94 -13.04 0.92 15.74
CA ALA A 94 -14.24 1.07 16.55
C ALA A 94 -15.39 0.17 16.06
N ARG A 95 -15.64 0.09 14.75
CA ARG A 95 -16.65 -0.81 14.17
C ARG A 95 -16.41 -2.29 14.49
N ARG A 96 -15.13 -2.69 14.57
CA ARG A 96 -14.74 -4.07 14.91
C ARG A 96 -14.65 -4.32 16.41
N GLY A 97 -14.87 -3.31 17.25
CA GLY A 97 -14.76 -3.41 18.71
C GLY A 97 -13.33 -3.62 19.22
N LEU A 98 -12.31 -3.28 18.43
CA LEU A 98 -10.91 -3.41 18.80
C LEU A 98 -10.52 -2.30 19.78
N ARG A 99 -9.99 -2.68 20.95
CA ARG A 99 -9.62 -1.74 22.04
C ARG A 99 -8.11 -1.61 22.25
N ASN A 100 -7.34 -2.44 21.56
CA ASN A 100 -5.88 -2.52 21.64
C ASN A 100 -5.19 -1.88 20.42
N VAL A 101 -5.88 -0.99 19.72
CA VAL A 101 -5.37 -0.23 18.57
C VAL A 101 -5.12 1.21 18.97
N GLU A 102 -3.95 1.73 18.62
CA GLU A 102 -3.57 3.13 18.74
C GLU A 102 -3.16 3.65 17.36
N THR A 103 -3.57 4.86 16.99
CA THR A 103 -3.17 5.50 15.73
C THR A 103 -2.16 6.61 15.99
N ARG A 104 -1.13 6.74 15.13
CA ARG A 104 -0.12 7.79 15.27
C ARG A 104 0.38 8.29 13.92
N VAL A 105 0.29 9.60 13.70
CA VAL A 105 0.87 10.23 12.50
C VAL A 105 2.39 10.27 12.65
N CYS A 106 3.12 9.66 11.70
CA CYS A 106 4.58 9.74 11.64
C CYS A 106 5.14 9.39 10.27
N ASP A 107 6.39 9.78 10.05
CA ASP A 107 7.19 9.41 8.89
C ASP A 107 7.84 8.03 9.11
N ALA A 108 7.72 7.14 8.12
CA ALA A 108 8.35 5.83 8.13
C ALA A 108 9.90 5.88 8.19
N GLY A 109 10.49 6.97 7.68
CA GLY A 109 11.94 7.21 7.72
C GLY A 109 12.45 7.78 9.06
N ALA A 110 11.55 8.12 10.01
CA ALA A 110 11.88 8.67 11.33
C ALA A 110 10.82 8.26 12.35
N LEU A 111 10.77 6.98 12.68
CA LEU A 111 9.76 6.40 13.56
C LEU A 111 9.96 6.86 15.03
N PRO A 112 8.95 7.49 15.66
CA PRO A 112 9.05 8.03 17.01
C PRO A 112 8.84 6.94 18.08
N PHE A 113 9.52 5.81 17.91
CA PHE A 113 9.50 4.67 18.82
C PHE A 113 10.92 4.35 19.30
N ALA A 114 11.03 3.79 20.49
CA ALA A 114 12.29 3.35 21.04
C ALA A 114 12.87 2.18 20.26
N ASP A 115 14.19 2.01 20.31
CA ASP A 115 14.87 0.83 19.78
C ASP A 115 14.33 -0.44 20.43
N ALA A 116 14.22 -1.52 19.67
CA ALA A 116 13.82 -2.84 20.16
C ALA A 116 12.51 -2.81 21.01
N SER A 117 11.48 -2.09 20.55
CA SER A 117 10.24 -1.87 21.29
C SER A 117 9.05 -2.71 20.79
N VAL A 118 9.10 -3.22 19.54
CA VAL A 118 7.99 -3.96 18.94
C VAL A 118 8.38 -5.40 18.57
N ASP A 119 7.39 -6.30 18.59
CA ASP A 119 7.56 -7.73 18.32
C ASP A 119 7.36 -8.08 16.85
N ALA A 120 6.69 -7.21 16.08
CA ALA A 120 6.54 -7.30 14.64
C ALA A 120 6.33 -5.93 14.00
N VAL A 121 6.81 -5.76 12.75
CA VAL A 121 6.55 -4.59 11.92
C VAL A 121 5.88 -5.05 10.63
N LEU A 122 4.78 -4.41 10.28
CA LEU A 122 4.01 -4.64 9.06
C LEU A 122 4.03 -3.39 8.18
N CYS A 123 4.06 -3.57 6.86
CA CYS A 123 3.93 -2.46 5.91
C CYS A 123 3.35 -2.96 4.59
N ARG A 124 2.03 -2.82 4.40
CA ARG A 124 1.35 -3.24 3.18
C ARG A 124 1.27 -2.11 2.17
N PHE A 125 2.02 -2.21 1.07
CA PHE A 125 2.03 -1.26 -0.05
C PHE A 125 2.50 0.17 0.29
N GLY A 126 3.28 0.33 1.39
CA GLY A 126 3.85 1.63 1.78
C GLY A 126 5.22 1.90 1.15
N PHE A 127 6.12 0.91 1.10
CA PHE A 127 7.53 1.08 0.72
C PHE A 127 7.75 1.81 -0.60
N MET A 128 6.91 1.56 -1.60
CA MET A 128 7.02 2.16 -2.92
C MET A 128 6.75 3.67 -2.97
N PHE A 129 6.20 4.22 -1.89
CA PHE A 129 5.87 5.64 -1.75
C PHE A 129 6.79 6.39 -0.77
N PHE A 130 7.65 5.69 -0.04
CA PHE A 130 8.57 6.35 0.90
C PHE A 130 9.62 7.19 0.15
N PRO A 131 9.96 8.39 0.63
CA PRO A 131 11.02 9.20 0.04
C PRO A 131 12.35 8.43 -0.01
N ASP A 132 12.75 7.81 1.10
CA ASP A 132 13.94 6.97 1.24
C ASP A 132 13.55 5.57 1.77
N VAL A 133 13.55 4.59 0.85
CA VAL A 133 13.21 3.19 1.14
C VAL A 133 14.20 2.56 2.12
N ALA A 134 15.49 2.89 1.97
CA ALA A 134 16.55 2.33 2.83
C ALA A 134 16.49 2.91 4.25
N ALA A 135 16.18 4.21 4.40
CA ALA A 135 15.97 4.82 5.70
C ALA A 135 14.79 4.18 6.43
N ALA A 136 13.66 3.98 5.75
CA ALA A 136 12.50 3.31 6.33
C ALA A 136 12.83 1.88 6.78
N ALA A 137 13.53 1.09 5.96
CA ALA A 137 13.93 -0.26 6.33
C ALA A 137 14.85 -0.29 7.56
N ARG A 138 15.80 0.67 7.67
CA ARG A 138 16.63 0.82 8.87
C ARG A 138 15.84 1.18 10.12
N GLU A 139 14.84 2.06 10.00
CA GLU A 139 13.95 2.41 11.10
C GLU A 139 13.10 1.20 11.55
N PHE A 140 12.58 0.41 10.60
CA PHE A 140 11.86 -0.82 10.91
C PHE A 140 12.76 -1.81 11.67
N ALA A 141 13.99 -2.01 11.21
CA ALA A 141 14.97 -2.82 11.91
C ALA A 141 15.33 -2.27 13.30
N ARG A 142 15.46 -0.95 13.46
CA ARG A 142 15.79 -0.31 14.73
C ARG A 142 14.70 -0.53 15.80
N VAL A 143 13.43 -0.31 15.42
CA VAL A 143 12.32 -0.41 16.38
C VAL A 143 11.92 -1.85 16.70
N ALA A 144 12.19 -2.79 15.81
CA ALA A 144 11.94 -4.20 16.01
C ALA A 144 12.88 -4.80 17.06
N LYS A 145 12.39 -5.66 17.95
CA LYS A 145 13.20 -6.41 18.92
C LYS A 145 14.11 -7.43 18.21
N PRO A 146 15.23 -7.85 18.82
CA PRO A 146 15.98 -9.01 18.32
C PRO A 146 15.06 -10.24 18.17
N GLY A 147 15.08 -10.85 16.98
CA GLY A 147 14.20 -11.96 16.62
C GLY A 147 12.79 -11.58 16.18
N ALA A 148 12.46 -10.29 16.17
CA ALA A 148 11.19 -9.79 15.64
C ALA A 148 11.11 -9.93 14.11
N THR A 149 9.91 -10.13 13.60
CA THR A 149 9.64 -10.26 12.17
C THR A 149 9.23 -8.92 11.57
N ILE A 150 9.76 -8.61 10.39
CA ILE A 150 9.36 -7.47 9.58
C ILE A 150 8.79 -8.01 8.29
N CYS A 151 7.51 -7.67 8.00
CA CYS A 151 6.82 -8.10 6.78
C CYS A 151 6.37 -6.88 5.97
N ALA A 152 6.65 -6.89 4.68
CA ALA A 152 6.13 -5.89 3.75
C ALA A 152 5.50 -6.54 2.53
N ALA A 153 4.56 -5.84 1.90
CA ALA A 153 4.04 -6.19 0.59
C ALA A 153 4.27 -5.04 -0.39
N VAL A 154 4.73 -5.35 -1.58
CA VAL A 154 4.93 -4.40 -2.67
C VAL A 154 4.38 -4.97 -3.97
N TRP A 155 3.85 -4.12 -4.86
CA TRP A 155 3.38 -4.61 -6.16
C TRP A 155 4.55 -5.19 -6.96
N ASP A 156 4.27 -6.31 -7.62
CA ASP A 156 5.16 -6.96 -8.59
C ASP A 156 5.16 -6.20 -9.92
N GLU A 157 5.86 -6.72 -10.92
CA GLU A 157 6.04 -6.08 -12.22
C GLU A 157 4.73 -5.62 -12.87
N PRO A 158 4.75 -4.52 -13.64
CA PRO A 158 3.57 -3.97 -14.32
C PRO A 158 2.79 -5.02 -15.13
N ALA A 159 3.48 -5.95 -15.79
CA ALA A 159 2.88 -6.98 -16.62
C ALA A 159 1.96 -7.96 -15.82
N LYS A 160 2.24 -8.12 -14.52
CA LYS A 160 1.43 -8.96 -13.61
C LYS A 160 0.27 -8.18 -12.95
N ASN A 161 0.14 -6.89 -13.24
CA ASN A 161 -0.80 -5.98 -12.59
C ASN A 161 -1.71 -5.23 -13.57
N PRO A 162 -2.48 -5.96 -14.42
CA PRO A 162 -3.39 -5.32 -15.38
C PRO A 162 -4.45 -4.43 -14.74
N TRP A 163 -4.80 -4.63 -13.47
CA TRP A 163 -5.71 -3.76 -12.74
C TRP A 163 -5.26 -2.28 -12.74
N ALA A 164 -3.96 -2.02 -12.72
CA ALA A 164 -3.39 -0.68 -12.76
C ALA A 164 -2.96 -0.29 -14.18
N THR A 165 -2.30 -1.22 -14.90
CA THR A 165 -1.69 -0.90 -16.19
C THR A 165 -2.71 -0.69 -17.31
N THR A 166 -3.90 -1.26 -17.21
CA THR A 166 -4.99 -1.03 -18.19
C THR A 166 -5.34 0.45 -18.29
N ILE A 167 -5.68 1.10 -17.18
CA ILE A 167 -6.05 2.51 -17.20
C ILE A 167 -4.85 3.44 -17.36
N MET A 168 -3.75 3.19 -16.64
CA MET A 168 -2.54 4.02 -16.73
C MET A 168 -1.91 3.97 -18.13
N GLY A 169 -1.85 2.79 -18.74
CA GLY A 169 -1.38 2.61 -20.11
C GLY A 169 -2.29 3.28 -21.15
N THR A 170 -3.61 3.27 -20.93
CA THR A 170 -4.54 4.00 -21.80
C THR A 170 -4.30 5.50 -21.70
N ILE A 171 -4.22 6.06 -20.50
CA ILE A 171 -3.93 7.49 -20.30
C ILE A 171 -2.61 7.87 -20.99
N ALA A 172 -1.55 7.09 -20.83
CA ALA A 172 -0.23 7.37 -21.42
C ALA A 172 -0.21 7.35 -22.96
N ARG A 173 -1.20 6.74 -23.62
CA ARG A 173 -1.35 6.81 -25.09
C ARG A 173 -1.97 8.12 -25.57
N HIS A 174 -2.77 8.77 -24.75
CA HIS A 174 -3.52 9.99 -25.09
C HIS A 174 -2.88 11.25 -24.51
N VAL A 175 -2.09 11.13 -23.44
CA VAL A 175 -1.49 12.25 -22.72
C VAL A 175 0.02 12.05 -22.62
N ALA A 176 0.77 13.04 -23.09
CA ALA A 176 2.22 13.05 -22.94
C ALA A 176 2.60 13.34 -21.48
N MET A 177 2.90 12.28 -20.73
CA MET A 177 3.36 12.40 -19.35
C MET A 177 4.88 12.31 -19.30
N PRO A 178 5.57 13.26 -18.64
CA PRO A 178 7.01 13.15 -18.45
C PRO A 178 7.31 11.93 -17.57
N ALA A 179 8.34 11.16 -17.94
CA ALA A 179 8.80 10.08 -17.10
C ALA A 179 9.27 10.64 -15.74
N PRO A 180 8.85 10.05 -14.62
CA PRO A 180 9.31 10.49 -13.30
C PRO A 180 10.83 10.27 -13.19
N PRO A 181 11.55 11.13 -12.45
CA PRO A 181 12.97 10.91 -12.18
C PRO A 181 13.23 9.49 -11.63
N PRO A 182 14.38 8.86 -11.95
CA PRO A 182 14.73 7.58 -11.40
C PRO A 182 14.68 7.56 -9.86
N GLY A 183 14.05 6.53 -9.30
CA GLY A 183 13.91 6.39 -7.85
C GLY A 183 12.76 7.20 -7.22
N SER A 184 11.98 7.93 -8.01
CA SER A 184 10.77 8.59 -7.51
C SER A 184 9.76 7.61 -6.92
N PRO A 185 8.97 8.01 -5.91
CA PRO A 185 7.83 7.23 -5.46
C PRO A 185 6.88 6.86 -6.60
N GLY A 186 6.39 5.63 -6.59
CA GLY A 186 5.48 5.16 -7.62
C GLY A 186 5.13 3.69 -7.46
N LEU A 187 3.99 3.30 -8.00
CA LEU A 187 3.34 2.00 -7.78
C LEU A 187 4.29 0.80 -7.95
N PHE A 188 5.18 0.84 -8.94
CA PHE A 188 6.07 -0.25 -9.30
C PHE A 188 7.55 -0.02 -8.96
N ARG A 189 7.85 0.99 -8.12
CA ARG A 189 9.22 1.34 -7.73
C ARG A 189 9.98 0.18 -7.10
N CYS A 190 9.29 -0.66 -6.33
CA CYS A 190 9.88 -1.79 -5.61
C CYS A 190 9.71 -3.13 -6.34
N ALA A 191 9.14 -3.13 -7.56
CA ALA A 191 8.85 -4.33 -8.35
C ALA A 191 10.08 -5.12 -8.88
N PRO A 192 11.27 -4.51 -9.14
CA PRO A 192 12.41 -5.28 -9.63
C PRO A 192 12.76 -6.45 -8.70
N THR A 193 12.85 -7.65 -9.27
CA THR A 193 13.18 -8.88 -8.52
C THR A 193 14.39 -8.70 -7.61
N GLY A 194 14.26 -9.09 -6.35
CA GLY A 194 15.30 -8.98 -5.33
C GLY A 194 15.57 -7.56 -4.83
N PHE A 195 14.84 -6.54 -5.32
CA PHE A 195 15.01 -5.16 -4.83
C PHE A 195 14.75 -5.06 -3.33
N MET A 196 13.62 -5.60 -2.86
CA MET A 196 13.27 -5.54 -1.44
C MET A 196 14.15 -6.45 -0.59
N SER A 197 14.55 -7.61 -1.09
CA SER A 197 15.52 -8.48 -0.43
C SER A 197 16.86 -7.77 -0.18
N LYS A 198 17.34 -7.01 -1.17
CA LYS A 198 18.54 -6.18 -1.01
C LYS A 198 18.34 -5.08 0.04
N VAL A 199 17.20 -4.36 0.00
CA VAL A 199 16.86 -3.31 0.97
C VAL A 199 16.85 -3.86 2.40
N PHE A 200 16.22 -5.03 2.61
CA PHE A 200 16.15 -5.68 3.91
C PHE A 200 17.51 -6.14 4.40
N ALA A 201 18.33 -6.74 3.52
CA ALA A 201 19.71 -7.16 3.85
C ALA A 201 20.59 -5.97 4.24
N GLU A 202 20.50 -4.85 3.50
CA GLU A 202 21.25 -3.63 3.80
C GLU A 202 20.79 -2.95 5.10
N ALA A 203 19.54 -3.18 5.53
CA ALA A 203 19.05 -2.77 6.84
C ALA A 203 19.47 -3.70 8.00
N GLY A 204 20.21 -4.78 7.71
CA GLY A 204 20.71 -5.73 8.70
C GLY A 204 19.74 -6.84 9.07
N LEU A 205 18.67 -7.06 8.29
CA LEU A 205 17.75 -8.17 8.48
C LEU A 205 18.33 -9.48 7.95
N ARG A 206 17.90 -10.60 8.53
CA ARG A 206 18.33 -11.96 8.21
C ARG A 206 17.12 -12.82 7.84
N ASP A 207 17.36 -14.05 7.41
CA ASP A 207 16.34 -15.03 7.05
C ASP A 207 15.28 -14.43 6.08
N ILE A 208 15.80 -13.68 5.09
CA ILE A 208 14.96 -12.95 4.14
C ILE A 208 14.34 -13.94 3.17
N ALA A 209 13.03 -13.88 3.02
CA ALA A 209 12.26 -14.67 2.06
C ALA A 209 11.22 -13.80 1.34
N GLU A 210 10.92 -14.16 0.10
CA GLU A 210 9.89 -13.54 -0.73
C GLU A 210 8.84 -14.58 -1.12
N GLU A 211 7.56 -14.20 -1.04
CA GLU A 211 6.40 -14.98 -1.47
C GLU A 211 5.62 -14.17 -2.50
N GLU A 212 5.43 -14.71 -3.70
CA GLU A 212 4.52 -14.13 -4.68
C GLU A 212 3.07 -14.46 -4.30
N VAL A 213 2.25 -13.46 -4.15
CA VAL A 213 0.82 -13.58 -3.86
C VAL A 213 0.04 -12.94 -4.98
N SER A 214 -0.99 -13.63 -5.46
CA SER A 214 -1.86 -13.13 -6.53
C SER A 214 -3.33 -13.27 -6.15
N CYS A 215 -4.12 -12.28 -6.55
CA CYS A 215 -5.58 -12.33 -6.51
C CYS A 215 -6.16 -11.52 -7.66
N ASP A 216 -7.45 -11.52 -7.82
CA ASP A 216 -8.11 -10.67 -8.80
C ASP A 216 -8.82 -9.50 -8.11
N MET A 217 -8.64 -8.28 -8.64
CA MET A 217 -9.52 -7.16 -8.34
C MET A 217 -10.83 -7.40 -9.07
N VAL A 218 -11.93 -7.38 -8.35
CA VAL A 218 -13.26 -7.71 -8.89
C VAL A 218 -14.20 -6.49 -8.80
N HIS A 219 -14.84 -6.16 -9.91
CA HIS A 219 -15.88 -5.14 -9.98
C HIS A 219 -17.09 -5.67 -10.73
N ASP A 220 -18.30 -5.35 -10.28
CA ASP A 220 -19.54 -5.79 -10.90
C ASP A 220 -19.68 -5.32 -12.36
N THR A 221 -19.12 -4.15 -12.67
CA THR A 221 -19.20 -3.56 -14.02
C THR A 221 -17.91 -2.82 -14.39
N PRO A 222 -17.63 -2.65 -15.71
CA PRO A 222 -16.55 -1.75 -16.17
C PRO A 222 -16.65 -0.33 -15.61
N GLN A 223 -17.86 0.18 -15.45
CA GLN A 223 -18.10 1.51 -14.89
C GLN A 223 -17.63 1.59 -13.42
N ARG A 224 -17.86 0.55 -12.61
CA ARG A 224 -17.40 0.49 -11.21
C ARG A 224 -15.87 0.46 -11.12
N TYR A 225 -15.20 -0.24 -12.05
CA TYR A 225 -13.74 -0.19 -12.14
C TYR A 225 -13.24 1.24 -12.45
N TRP A 226 -13.83 1.92 -13.43
CA TRP A 226 -13.49 3.31 -13.75
C TRP A 226 -13.67 4.22 -12.54
N GLU A 227 -14.83 4.17 -11.88
CA GLU A 227 -15.14 4.97 -10.69
C GLU A 227 -14.14 4.72 -9.56
N PHE A 228 -13.82 3.44 -9.29
CA PHE A 228 -12.82 3.10 -8.30
C PHE A 228 -11.48 3.73 -8.61
N MET A 229 -10.96 3.53 -9.81
CA MET A 229 -9.65 4.03 -10.20
C MET A 229 -9.57 5.57 -10.17
N THR A 230 -10.64 6.25 -10.51
CA THR A 230 -10.71 7.72 -10.46
C THR A 230 -10.91 8.27 -9.05
N ASP A 231 -11.41 7.47 -8.12
CA ASP A 231 -11.58 7.87 -6.71
C ASP A 231 -10.33 7.63 -5.85
N VAL A 232 -9.48 6.63 -6.19
CA VAL A 232 -8.40 6.19 -5.28
C VAL A 232 -6.98 6.33 -5.86
N ALA A 233 -6.83 6.40 -7.18
CA ALA A 233 -5.52 6.35 -7.84
C ALA A 233 -5.05 7.74 -8.29
N ALA A 234 -4.19 8.38 -7.48
CA ALA A 234 -3.64 9.69 -7.78
C ALA A 234 -3.04 9.80 -9.21
N PRO A 235 -2.22 8.85 -9.71
CA PRO A 235 -1.67 8.95 -11.06
C PRO A 235 -2.74 8.96 -12.16
N VAL A 236 -3.88 8.30 -11.93
CA VAL A 236 -5.02 8.28 -12.86
C VAL A 236 -5.68 9.66 -12.91
N VAL A 237 -5.97 10.22 -11.72
CA VAL A 237 -6.60 11.54 -11.62
C VAL A 237 -5.71 12.63 -12.18
N ASP A 238 -4.42 12.61 -11.84
CA ASP A 238 -3.45 13.61 -12.29
C ASP A 238 -3.19 13.51 -13.82
N GLY A 239 -3.19 12.30 -14.38
CA GLY A 239 -3.10 12.07 -15.83
C GLY A 239 -4.35 12.57 -16.56
N LEU A 240 -5.54 12.24 -16.07
CA LEU A 240 -6.80 12.72 -16.64
C LEU A 240 -6.94 14.25 -16.56
N ALA A 241 -6.38 14.89 -15.55
CA ALA A 241 -6.38 16.34 -15.41
C ALA A 241 -5.59 17.05 -16.53
N GLN A 242 -4.64 16.37 -17.17
CA GLN A 242 -3.85 16.92 -18.28
C GLN A 242 -4.53 16.72 -19.66
N ALA A 243 -5.56 15.86 -19.73
CA ALA A 243 -6.32 15.63 -20.95
C ALA A 243 -7.38 16.72 -21.15
N ASP A 244 -7.63 17.12 -22.39
CA ASP A 244 -8.82 17.88 -22.75
C ASP A 244 -10.10 17.01 -22.66
N GLU A 245 -11.26 17.61 -22.84
CA GLU A 245 -12.54 16.92 -22.70
C GLU A 245 -12.69 15.75 -23.70
N ALA A 246 -12.31 15.98 -24.96
CA ALA A 246 -12.40 14.95 -26.00
C ALA A 246 -11.48 13.76 -25.72
N ALA A 247 -10.24 14.03 -25.29
CA ALA A 247 -9.30 12.98 -24.89
C ALA A 247 -9.78 12.21 -23.64
N ARG A 248 -10.38 12.89 -22.65
CA ARG A 248 -10.96 12.22 -21.47
C ARG A 248 -12.09 11.26 -21.84
N GLU A 249 -12.98 11.67 -22.76
CA GLU A 249 -14.04 10.78 -23.23
C GLU A 249 -13.49 9.58 -23.99
N GLN A 250 -12.48 9.77 -24.84
CA GLN A 250 -11.81 8.70 -25.56
C GLN A 250 -11.13 7.73 -24.60
N ILE A 251 -10.36 8.24 -23.63
CA ILE A 251 -9.70 7.43 -22.58
C ILE A 251 -10.76 6.62 -21.82
N ARG A 252 -11.84 7.26 -21.39
CA ARG A 252 -12.91 6.57 -20.67
C ARG A 252 -13.54 5.45 -21.50
N ALA A 253 -13.89 5.73 -22.74
CA ALA A 253 -14.49 4.75 -23.63
C ALA A 253 -13.56 3.53 -23.82
N GLU A 254 -12.28 3.78 -24.10
CA GLU A 254 -11.27 2.73 -24.29
C GLU A 254 -11.03 1.91 -23.02
N VAL A 255 -10.92 2.56 -21.84
CA VAL A 255 -10.79 1.83 -20.56
C VAL A 255 -12.00 0.97 -20.28
N LEU A 256 -13.21 1.46 -20.53
CA LEU A 256 -14.43 0.67 -20.36
C LEU A 256 -14.47 -0.54 -21.31
N ASP A 257 -14.01 -0.39 -22.56
CA ASP A 257 -13.93 -1.48 -23.51
C ASP A 257 -12.89 -2.53 -23.09
N LEU A 258 -11.71 -2.11 -22.64
CA LEU A 258 -10.70 -3.02 -22.11
C LEU A 258 -11.19 -3.74 -20.84
N ALA A 259 -11.90 -3.05 -19.97
CA ALA A 259 -12.50 -3.67 -18.79
C ALA A 259 -13.60 -4.69 -19.17
N ARG A 260 -14.39 -4.45 -20.23
CA ARG A 260 -15.34 -5.45 -20.76
C ARG A 260 -14.65 -6.72 -21.26
N GLN A 261 -13.45 -6.62 -21.82
CA GLN A 261 -12.67 -7.79 -22.26
C GLN A 261 -12.17 -8.63 -21.06
N SER A 262 -12.16 -8.04 -19.86
CA SER A 262 -11.81 -8.72 -18.60
C SER A 262 -13.03 -9.28 -17.85
N LEU A 263 -14.21 -9.30 -18.46
CA LEU A 263 -15.41 -9.89 -17.86
C LEU A 263 -15.26 -11.41 -17.77
N ARG A 264 -15.42 -11.94 -16.56
CA ARG A 264 -15.49 -13.38 -16.25
C ARG A 264 -16.60 -13.56 -15.22
N ASP A 265 -17.46 -14.56 -15.42
CA ASP A 265 -18.60 -14.86 -14.53
C ASP A 265 -19.47 -13.64 -14.21
N GLY A 266 -19.63 -12.72 -15.19
CA GLY A 266 -20.46 -11.53 -15.07
C GLY A 266 -19.80 -10.33 -14.36
N ALA A 267 -18.55 -10.44 -13.92
CA ALA A 267 -17.78 -9.37 -13.26
C ALA A 267 -16.46 -9.08 -13.99
N VAL A 268 -15.98 -7.86 -13.89
CA VAL A 268 -14.63 -7.46 -14.32
C VAL A 268 -13.64 -8.06 -13.34
N GLN A 269 -12.72 -8.91 -13.82
CA GLN A 269 -11.69 -9.53 -12.99
C GLN A 269 -10.32 -9.20 -13.57
N MET A 270 -9.53 -8.46 -12.81
CA MET A 270 -8.19 -8.05 -13.22
C MET A 270 -7.14 -8.54 -12.23
N ARG A 271 -6.17 -9.30 -12.73
CA ARG A 271 -5.07 -9.84 -11.91
C ARG A 271 -4.33 -8.74 -11.17
N SER A 272 -4.03 -9.03 -9.91
CA SER A 272 -3.20 -8.25 -9.01
C SER A 272 -2.17 -9.17 -8.38
N THR A 273 -0.90 -8.85 -8.53
CA THR A 273 0.22 -9.66 -8.01
C THR A 273 1.16 -8.78 -7.23
N ALA A 274 1.54 -9.25 -6.05
CA ALA A 274 2.48 -8.59 -5.18
C ALA A 274 3.51 -9.57 -4.62
N THR A 275 4.67 -9.07 -4.29
CA THR A 275 5.68 -9.77 -3.50
C THR A 275 5.51 -9.41 -2.04
N VAL A 276 5.24 -10.42 -1.21
CA VAL A 276 5.34 -10.33 0.25
C VAL A 276 6.75 -10.71 0.64
N ILE A 277 7.45 -9.79 1.30
CA ILE A 277 8.79 -10.00 1.80
C ILE A 277 8.80 -10.05 3.32
N VAL A 278 9.57 -10.97 3.86
CA VAL A 278 9.78 -11.13 5.29
C VAL A 278 11.26 -11.16 5.61
N GLY A 279 11.62 -10.60 6.76
CA GLY A 279 12.96 -10.67 7.31
C GLY A 279 12.92 -10.66 8.83
N THR A 280 13.95 -11.22 9.46
CA THR A 280 14.13 -11.27 10.92
C THR A 280 15.22 -10.29 11.35
N ARG A 281 14.97 -9.53 12.41
CA ARG A 281 15.97 -8.67 13.02
C ARG A 281 17.04 -9.45 13.78
#